data_1c3ea8e79415ee7f87e065041d9c3a1b
#
_entry.id   1c3ea8e79415ee7f87e065041d9c3a1b
#
_cell.length_a   1.000
_cell.length_b   1.000
_cell.length_c   1.000
_cell.angle_alpha   90.00
_cell.angle_beta   90.00
_cell.angle_gamma   90.00
#
_symmetry.space_group_name_H-M   'P 1'
#
loop_
_entity.id
_entity.type
_entity.pdbx_description
1 polymer ?
#
loop_
_entity_poly.entity_id
_entity_poly.type
_entity_poly.pdbx_seq_one_letter_code
_entity_poly.pdbx_strand_id
1 'polypeptide(L)'
;MANFFPLGDKELKIGILGMTEGNAHPFSWSAMYNDFNLDEMHKWCDELYPTIPNYLSKQPKDTIGVPGAHITHVCFTGYEDRKMAENCARASNIPNVCDKPEDMIGQVDAVICATDVGDEHVDRCRPFIEAGLPMFIDKPLVNKEEDLKTFVKWRDEGAHFITSSSMRYCKSIEPYYKNHHELGKLRYMCSPMAKKWETYGIHAVEYMFPMLGQGFEWVMNTGTYESTMVHMYHKSGCYVDIPMGIGMCGYGLMVLGEKGSTCISDGDSYYAFKKQMDNFVHYLRTGEEPVPFEDSVEMMKIIIAGLRSRNEGGRKVMLSEIHER
;
A
#
# COMPACT_ATOMS: atom_id res chain seq x y z
N MET A 1 -19.41 -8.44 -13.74
CA MET A 1 -19.21 -7.04 -13.31
C MET A 1 -19.35 -7.02 -11.81
N ALA A 2 -18.31 -6.63 -11.10
CA ALA A 2 -18.42 -6.39 -9.68
C ALA A 2 -19.43 -5.26 -9.45
N ASN A 3 -20.35 -5.44 -8.52
CA ASN A 3 -21.33 -4.44 -8.19
C ASN A 3 -20.75 -3.57 -7.07
N PHE A 4 -20.65 -2.28 -7.32
CA PHE A 4 -20.45 -1.33 -6.24
C PHE A 4 -21.69 -1.30 -5.34
N PHE A 5 -21.48 -1.00 -4.07
CA PHE A 5 -22.51 -1.00 -3.04
C PHE A 5 -22.93 0.46 -2.75
N PRO A 6 -23.90 1.03 -3.47
CA PRO A 6 -24.30 2.41 -3.26
C PRO A 6 -24.72 2.65 -1.81
N LEU A 7 -24.65 3.92 -1.38
CA LEU A 7 -25.02 4.32 -0.03
C LEU A 7 -26.41 3.78 0.36
N GLY A 8 -26.44 2.97 1.41
CA GLY A 8 -27.61 2.32 1.97
C GLY A 8 -27.25 1.79 3.35
N ASP A 9 -28.22 1.27 4.08
CA ASP A 9 -28.05 0.81 5.48
C ASP A 9 -27.25 -0.51 5.61
N LYS A 10 -26.86 -1.12 4.49
CA LYS A 10 -26.09 -2.38 4.53
C LYS A 10 -24.64 -2.10 4.94
N GLU A 11 -24.22 -2.68 6.07
CA GLU A 11 -22.83 -2.78 6.41
C GLU A 11 -22.12 -3.78 5.50
N LEU A 12 -20.94 -3.38 5.00
CA LEU A 12 -20.12 -4.23 4.15
C LEU A 12 -19.32 -5.23 5.00
N LYS A 13 -19.36 -6.48 4.58
CA LYS A 13 -18.54 -7.56 5.14
C LYS A 13 -17.26 -7.66 4.34
N ILE A 14 -16.12 -7.47 4.99
CA ILE A 14 -14.82 -7.54 4.34
C ILE A 14 -14.06 -8.74 4.85
N GLY A 15 -13.43 -9.49 3.94
CA GLY A 15 -12.44 -10.50 4.25
C GLY A 15 -11.05 -9.93 4.24
N ILE A 16 -10.15 -10.42 5.09
CA ILE A 16 -8.74 -10.06 5.07
C ILE A 16 -7.89 -11.33 4.98
N LEU A 17 -6.93 -11.32 4.07
CA LEU A 17 -6.07 -12.48 3.85
C LEU A 17 -4.58 -12.12 3.83
N GLY A 18 -3.79 -13.08 4.29
CA GLY A 18 -2.34 -13.05 4.23
C GLY A 18 -1.70 -12.21 5.32
N MET A 19 -0.49 -12.59 5.65
CA MET A 19 0.43 -11.86 6.52
C MET A 19 1.84 -12.09 6.00
N THR A 20 2.72 -11.12 6.16
CA THR A 20 4.12 -11.22 5.74
C THR A 20 5.05 -10.99 6.93
N GLU A 21 6.20 -11.63 6.94
CA GLU A 21 7.24 -11.37 7.93
C GLU A 21 7.62 -9.88 7.96
N GLY A 22 7.60 -9.28 9.14
CA GLY A 22 7.89 -7.86 9.32
C GLY A 22 6.74 -6.91 8.97
N ASN A 23 5.54 -7.47 8.65
CA ASN A 23 4.33 -6.71 8.33
C ASN A 23 3.09 -7.35 8.97
N ALA A 24 2.49 -6.69 9.94
CA ALA A 24 1.27 -7.15 10.59
C ALA A 24 0.06 -6.26 10.25
N HIS A 25 -0.09 -5.86 9.00
CA HIS A 25 -1.24 -5.09 8.53
C HIS A 25 -2.59 -5.72 8.89
N PRO A 26 -2.77 -7.06 8.86
CA PRO A 26 -4.03 -7.66 9.28
C PRO A 26 -4.46 -7.29 10.70
N PHE A 27 -3.54 -7.29 11.66
CA PHE A 27 -3.84 -6.86 13.03
C PHE A 27 -4.21 -5.38 13.10
N SER A 28 -3.44 -4.54 12.44
CA SER A 28 -3.63 -3.10 12.41
C SER A 28 -4.92 -2.68 11.72
N TRP A 29 -5.11 -3.13 10.47
CA TRP A 29 -6.26 -2.72 9.67
C TRP A 29 -7.57 -3.28 10.22
N SER A 30 -7.58 -4.54 10.65
CA SER A 30 -8.77 -5.13 11.27
C SER A 30 -9.17 -4.40 12.55
N ALA A 31 -8.20 -4.00 13.38
CA ALA A 31 -8.46 -3.19 14.57
C ALA A 31 -9.08 -1.82 14.23
N MET A 32 -8.64 -1.21 13.11
CA MET A 32 -9.22 0.06 12.63
C MET A 32 -10.66 -0.08 12.16
N TYR A 33 -11.07 -1.25 11.66
CA TYR A 33 -12.45 -1.53 11.27
C TYR A 33 -13.33 -1.92 12.46
N ASN A 34 -12.82 -2.82 13.34
CA ASN A 34 -13.67 -3.57 14.26
C ASN A 34 -13.54 -3.16 15.73
N ASP A 35 -12.65 -2.20 16.08
CA ASP A 35 -12.13 -2.08 17.43
C ASP A 35 -11.21 -3.27 17.79
N PHE A 36 -10.64 -3.27 18.98
CA PHE A 36 -9.61 -4.25 19.36
C PHE A 36 -9.57 -4.52 20.85
N ASN A 37 -9.06 -5.70 21.20
CA ASN A 37 -8.65 -6.07 22.55
C ASN A 37 -7.16 -5.72 22.73
N LEU A 38 -6.86 -4.69 23.53
CA LEU A 38 -5.51 -4.19 23.68
C LEU A 38 -4.55 -5.22 24.32
N ASP A 39 -5.03 -6.01 25.28
CA ASP A 39 -4.21 -7.04 25.95
C ASP A 39 -3.82 -8.16 24.97
N GLU A 40 -4.77 -8.62 24.14
CA GLU A 40 -4.47 -9.59 23.06
C GLU A 40 -3.58 -8.95 22.00
N MET A 41 -3.75 -7.67 21.68
CA MET A 41 -2.90 -6.96 20.72
C MET A 41 -1.44 -6.88 21.21
N HIS A 42 -1.22 -6.50 22.46
CA HIS A 42 0.11 -6.51 23.10
C HIS A 42 0.74 -7.91 23.09
N LYS A 43 -0.02 -8.92 23.48
CA LYS A 43 0.45 -10.29 23.55
C LYS A 43 1.05 -10.80 22.23
N TRP A 44 0.49 -10.41 21.08
CA TRP A 44 0.88 -10.91 19.77
C TRP A 44 1.76 -9.95 18.95
N CYS A 45 1.75 -8.67 19.31
CA CYS A 45 2.46 -7.66 18.52
C CYS A 45 3.71 -7.10 19.21
N ASP A 46 3.83 -7.11 20.56
CA ASP A 46 4.90 -6.38 21.25
C ASP A 46 6.30 -6.82 20.87
N GLU A 47 6.53 -8.10 20.62
CA GLU A 47 7.85 -8.61 20.26
C GLU A 47 8.23 -8.26 18.80
N LEU A 48 7.30 -8.42 17.87
CA LEU A 48 7.58 -8.32 16.42
C LEU A 48 7.08 -7.02 15.79
N TYR A 49 6.00 -6.45 16.33
CA TYR A 49 5.29 -5.32 15.74
C TYR A 49 4.85 -4.27 16.77
N PRO A 50 5.74 -3.82 17.69
CA PRO A 50 5.36 -3.00 18.84
C PRO A 50 4.73 -1.65 18.48
N THR A 51 4.91 -1.20 17.25
CA THR A 51 4.32 0.05 16.77
C THR A 51 2.80 -0.02 16.68
N ILE A 52 2.21 -1.21 16.45
CA ILE A 52 0.77 -1.40 16.28
C ILE A 52 0.00 -1.11 17.58
N PRO A 53 0.22 -1.84 18.69
CA PRO A 53 -0.45 -1.50 19.94
C PRO A 53 -0.15 -0.08 20.40
N ASN A 54 1.06 0.43 20.17
CA ASN A 54 1.46 1.77 20.57
C ASN A 54 0.65 2.89 19.88
N TYR A 55 0.36 2.79 18.58
CA TYR A 55 -0.44 3.83 17.94
C TYR A 55 -1.95 3.62 18.16
N LEU A 56 -2.41 2.36 18.23
CA LEU A 56 -3.82 2.05 18.48
C LEU A 56 -4.26 2.54 19.87
N SER A 57 -3.47 2.26 20.92
CA SER A 57 -3.80 2.64 22.30
C SER A 57 -3.90 4.15 22.53
N LYS A 58 -3.33 4.96 21.64
CA LYS A 58 -3.37 6.43 21.71
C LYS A 58 -4.63 7.02 21.09
N GLN A 59 -5.42 6.22 20.39
CA GLN A 59 -6.60 6.74 19.69
C GLN A 59 -7.79 6.87 20.64
N PRO A 60 -8.54 7.98 20.56
CA PRO A 60 -9.85 8.07 21.23
C PRO A 60 -10.78 6.97 20.69
N LYS A 61 -11.51 6.31 21.57
CA LYS A 61 -12.38 5.18 21.20
C LYS A 61 -13.44 5.52 20.14
N ASP A 62 -13.93 6.73 20.15
CA ASP A 62 -14.92 7.25 19.21
C ASP A 62 -14.37 7.53 17.81
N THR A 63 -13.05 7.45 17.64
CA THR A 63 -12.37 7.56 16.32
C THR A 63 -12.04 6.22 15.69
N ILE A 64 -12.25 5.12 16.41
CA ILE A 64 -12.05 3.76 15.90
C ILE A 64 -13.30 3.32 15.15
N GLY A 65 -13.12 2.46 14.18
CA GLY A 65 -14.15 2.01 13.26
C GLY A 65 -14.08 2.70 11.89
N VAL A 66 -14.36 1.96 10.85
CA VAL A 66 -14.55 2.47 9.48
C VAL A 66 -16.05 2.42 9.19
N PRO A 67 -16.73 3.58 9.07
CA PRO A 67 -18.19 3.60 8.96
C PRO A 67 -18.70 2.77 7.79
N GLY A 68 -19.68 1.92 8.08
CA GLY A 68 -20.39 1.11 7.08
C GLY A 68 -19.65 -0.14 6.59
N ALA A 69 -18.59 -0.58 7.29
CA ALA A 69 -17.89 -1.80 6.96
C ALA A 69 -17.23 -2.45 8.18
N HIS A 70 -17.12 -3.78 8.19
CA HIS A 70 -16.42 -4.57 9.19
C HIS A 70 -15.59 -5.67 8.54
N ILE A 71 -14.45 -6.00 9.15
CA ILE A 71 -13.70 -7.23 8.83
C ILE A 71 -14.42 -8.39 9.50
N THR A 72 -14.97 -9.28 8.70
CA THR A 72 -15.77 -10.42 9.20
C THR A 72 -15.08 -11.76 9.06
N HIS A 73 -14.08 -11.85 8.19
CA HIS A 73 -13.37 -13.11 7.93
C HIS A 73 -11.86 -12.84 7.82
N VAL A 74 -11.07 -13.75 8.37
CA VAL A 74 -9.59 -13.72 8.26
C VAL A 74 -9.06 -15.09 7.87
N CYS A 75 -8.04 -15.11 7.01
CA CYS A 75 -7.30 -16.31 6.65
C CYS A 75 -5.82 -15.97 6.44
N PHE A 76 -4.92 -16.71 7.07
CA PHE A 76 -3.51 -16.63 6.80
C PHE A 76 -3.02 -17.91 6.14
N THR A 77 -2.20 -17.75 5.09
CA THR A 77 -1.53 -18.82 4.37
C THR A 77 -0.11 -18.35 4.00
N GLY A 78 0.82 -19.27 3.95
CA GLY A 78 2.23 -18.96 3.65
C GLY A 78 3.06 -18.72 4.90
N TYR A 79 3.48 -17.50 5.19
CA TYR A 79 4.33 -17.16 6.34
C TYR A 79 3.70 -17.55 7.68
N GLU A 80 2.42 -17.26 7.83
CA GLU A 80 1.67 -17.55 9.05
C GLU A 80 0.51 -18.54 8.81
N ASP A 81 0.11 -19.19 9.86
CA ASP A 81 -0.87 -20.26 9.84
C ASP A 81 -2.23 -19.85 10.46
N ARG A 82 -3.14 -20.81 10.50
CA ARG A 82 -4.46 -20.67 11.13
C ARG A 82 -4.39 -20.17 12.58
N LYS A 83 -3.41 -20.64 13.37
CA LYS A 83 -3.28 -20.22 14.77
C LYS A 83 -3.00 -18.71 14.89
N MET A 84 -2.16 -18.17 14.03
CA MET A 84 -1.92 -16.73 13.99
C MET A 84 -3.15 -15.96 13.48
N ALA A 85 -3.92 -16.52 12.54
CA ALA A 85 -5.20 -15.95 12.13
C ALA A 85 -6.22 -15.92 13.28
N GLU A 86 -6.27 -16.97 14.12
CA GLU A 86 -7.08 -16.98 15.34
C GLU A 86 -6.63 -15.96 16.38
N ASN A 87 -5.32 -15.72 16.50
CA ASN A 87 -4.78 -14.67 17.36
C ASN A 87 -5.19 -13.28 16.84
N CYS A 88 -5.07 -13.05 15.55
CA CYS A 88 -5.53 -11.83 14.90
C CYS A 88 -7.04 -11.60 15.12
N ALA A 89 -7.83 -12.65 14.95
CA ALA A 89 -9.28 -12.59 15.16
C ALA A 89 -9.64 -12.18 16.59
N ARG A 90 -8.94 -12.72 17.60
CA ARG A 90 -9.17 -12.31 19.00
C ARG A 90 -8.71 -10.88 19.28
N ALA A 91 -7.56 -10.51 18.74
CA ALA A 91 -6.99 -9.17 18.96
C ALA A 91 -7.84 -8.06 18.29
N SER A 92 -8.43 -8.34 17.14
CA SER A 92 -9.14 -7.36 16.31
C SER A 92 -10.63 -7.66 16.13
N ASN A 93 -11.24 -8.46 17.03
CA ASN A 93 -12.68 -8.76 17.09
C ASN A 93 -13.26 -9.29 15.76
N ILE A 94 -12.52 -10.17 15.05
CA ILE A 94 -13.00 -10.77 13.80
C ILE A 94 -13.78 -12.05 14.12
N PRO A 95 -15.05 -12.19 13.67
CA PRO A 95 -15.90 -13.32 14.07
C PRO A 95 -15.54 -14.66 13.43
N ASN A 96 -14.94 -14.68 12.23
CA ASN A 96 -14.73 -15.92 11.48
C ASN A 96 -13.27 -16.09 11.06
N VAL A 97 -12.73 -17.28 11.28
CA VAL A 97 -11.40 -17.71 10.80
C VAL A 97 -11.59 -18.80 9.77
N CYS A 98 -11.12 -18.57 8.54
CA CYS A 98 -11.23 -19.51 7.44
C CYS A 98 -10.05 -20.50 7.40
N ASP A 99 -10.28 -21.71 6.89
CA ASP A 99 -9.21 -22.69 6.65
C ASP A 99 -8.42 -22.37 5.39
N LYS A 100 -9.09 -21.82 4.39
CA LYS A 100 -8.49 -21.38 3.12
C LYS A 100 -9.14 -20.07 2.66
N PRO A 101 -8.41 -19.27 1.86
CA PRO A 101 -8.91 -17.98 1.40
C PRO A 101 -10.24 -18.05 0.65
N GLU A 102 -10.43 -19.07 -0.18
CA GLU A 102 -11.62 -19.26 -1.01
C GLU A 102 -12.91 -19.48 -0.19
N ASP A 103 -12.80 -19.86 1.09
CA ASP A 103 -13.97 -20.02 1.99
C ASP A 103 -14.66 -18.67 2.24
N MET A 104 -13.99 -17.54 1.96
CA MET A 104 -14.60 -16.20 2.01
C MET A 104 -15.54 -15.92 0.85
N ILE A 105 -15.40 -16.62 -0.29
CA ILE A 105 -16.19 -16.35 -1.51
C ILE A 105 -17.67 -16.68 -1.21
N GLY A 106 -18.53 -15.68 -1.49
CA GLY A 106 -19.95 -15.76 -1.16
C GLY A 106 -20.31 -15.42 0.30
N GLN A 107 -19.32 -15.19 1.18
CA GLN A 107 -19.51 -14.78 2.57
C GLN A 107 -19.23 -13.29 2.80
N VAL A 108 -18.41 -12.70 1.96
CA VAL A 108 -17.96 -11.29 2.07
C VAL A 108 -18.33 -10.47 0.82
N ASP A 109 -18.37 -9.16 0.97
CA ASP A 109 -18.67 -8.22 -0.11
C ASP A 109 -17.39 -7.74 -0.81
N ALA A 110 -16.25 -7.76 -0.13
CA ALA A 110 -14.95 -7.35 -0.64
C ALA A 110 -13.81 -8.03 0.12
N VAL A 111 -12.58 -7.96 -0.41
CA VAL A 111 -11.42 -8.62 0.20
C VAL A 111 -10.23 -7.67 0.26
N ILE A 112 -9.48 -7.72 1.36
CA ILE A 112 -8.18 -7.08 1.53
C ILE A 112 -7.11 -8.17 1.44
N CYS A 113 -6.21 -8.07 0.46
CA CYS A 113 -4.97 -8.84 0.41
C CYS A 113 -3.89 -8.03 1.14
N ALA A 114 -3.49 -8.49 2.33
CA ALA A 114 -2.66 -7.73 3.26
C ALA A 114 -1.19 -8.21 3.32
N THR A 115 -0.74 -8.98 2.35
CA THR A 115 0.69 -9.25 2.16
C THR A 115 1.35 -8.08 1.45
N ASP A 116 2.62 -7.77 1.77
CA ASP A 116 3.40 -6.72 1.11
C ASP A 116 4.53 -7.27 0.23
N VAL A 117 4.30 -8.46 -0.33
CA VAL A 117 5.19 -9.14 -1.29
C VAL A 117 4.51 -9.19 -2.65
N GLY A 118 4.88 -8.26 -3.53
CA GLY A 118 4.25 -8.12 -4.86
C GLY A 118 4.31 -9.37 -5.74
N ASP A 119 5.28 -10.26 -5.49
CA ASP A 119 5.43 -11.52 -6.23
C ASP A 119 4.35 -12.59 -5.93
N GLU A 120 3.56 -12.39 -4.85
CA GLU A 120 2.52 -13.33 -4.43
C GLU A 120 1.11 -12.87 -4.82
N HIS A 121 0.94 -11.61 -5.19
CA HIS A 121 -0.38 -11.01 -5.33
C HIS A 121 -1.21 -11.60 -6.47
N VAL A 122 -0.60 -11.99 -7.59
CA VAL A 122 -1.33 -12.62 -8.69
C VAL A 122 -2.03 -13.89 -8.23
N ASP A 123 -1.30 -14.78 -7.55
CA ASP A 123 -1.87 -16.06 -7.10
C ASP A 123 -2.89 -15.86 -5.97
N ARG A 124 -2.59 -14.97 -5.02
CA ARG A 124 -3.48 -14.69 -3.88
C ARG A 124 -4.78 -14.01 -4.29
N CYS A 125 -4.74 -13.12 -5.27
CA CYS A 125 -5.89 -12.32 -5.70
C CYS A 125 -6.76 -13.05 -6.74
N ARG A 126 -6.19 -13.93 -7.54
CA ARG A 126 -6.87 -14.63 -8.65
C ARG A 126 -8.23 -15.21 -8.27
N PRO A 127 -8.40 -16.01 -7.19
CA PRO A 127 -9.71 -16.62 -6.87
C PRO A 127 -10.79 -15.57 -6.64
N PHE A 128 -10.43 -14.44 -6.04
CA PHE A 128 -11.38 -13.36 -5.72
C PHE A 128 -11.69 -12.50 -6.94
N ILE A 129 -10.69 -12.20 -7.78
CA ILE A 129 -10.90 -11.52 -9.07
C ILE A 129 -11.82 -12.34 -9.97
N GLU A 130 -11.59 -13.65 -10.10
CA GLU A 130 -12.43 -14.56 -10.88
C GLU A 130 -13.84 -14.70 -10.30
N ALA A 131 -14.00 -14.58 -8.99
CA ALA A 131 -15.30 -14.52 -8.32
C ALA A 131 -15.99 -13.14 -8.44
N GLY A 132 -15.34 -12.13 -9.03
CA GLY A 132 -15.86 -10.79 -9.21
C GLY A 132 -15.93 -9.95 -7.92
N LEU A 133 -15.15 -10.31 -6.91
CA LEU A 133 -15.07 -9.54 -5.65
C LEU A 133 -14.16 -8.33 -5.80
N PRO A 134 -14.59 -7.14 -5.37
CA PRO A 134 -13.71 -5.98 -5.28
C PRO A 134 -12.60 -6.20 -4.26
N MET A 135 -11.40 -5.69 -4.54
CA MET A 135 -10.24 -5.89 -3.66
C MET A 135 -9.50 -4.60 -3.33
N PHE A 136 -8.99 -4.54 -2.10
CA PHE A 136 -7.81 -3.75 -1.76
C PHE A 136 -6.60 -4.68 -1.74
N ILE A 137 -5.54 -4.31 -2.47
CA ILE A 137 -4.31 -5.10 -2.56
C ILE A 137 -3.17 -4.26 -2.00
N ASP A 138 -2.45 -4.80 -1.01
CA ASP A 138 -1.35 -4.09 -0.39
C ASP A 138 -0.21 -3.79 -1.39
N LYS A 139 0.63 -2.90 -1.01
CA LYS A 139 1.78 -2.42 -1.80
C LYS A 139 3.04 -3.28 -1.58
N PRO A 140 3.94 -3.37 -2.55
CA PRO A 140 3.72 -2.98 -3.94
C PRO A 140 2.78 -3.95 -4.63
N LEU A 141 2.00 -3.47 -5.58
CA LEU A 141 1.06 -4.34 -6.32
C LEU A 141 1.80 -5.51 -6.96
N VAL A 142 2.96 -5.23 -7.59
CA VAL A 142 3.82 -6.24 -8.23
C VAL A 142 5.29 -5.83 -8.17
N ASN A 143 6.19 -6.82 -8.41
CA ASN A 143 7.63 -6.62 -8.61
C ASN A 143 8.12 -7.10 -9.98
N LYS A 144 7.25 -7.72 -10.79
CA LYS A 144 7.59 -8.31 -12.09
C LYS A 144 6.68 -7.77 -13.20
N GLU A 145 7.24 -7.71 -14.40
CA GLU A 145 6.54 -7.25 -15.59
C GLU A 145 5.37 -8.18 -15.97
N GLU A 146 5.54 -9.48 -15.83
CA GLU A 146 4.51 -10.48 -16.13
C GLU A 146 3.29 -10.33 -15.21
N ASP A 147 3.55 -10.05 -13.92
CA ASP A 147 2.49 -9.82 -12.93
C ASP A 147 1.77 -8.49 -13.20
N LEU A 148 2.51 -7.45 -13.61
CA LEU A 148 1.91 -6.17 -14.01
C LEU A 148 0.95 -6.36 -15.18
N LYS A 149 1.38 -7.09 -16.22
CA LYS A 149 0.53 -7.44 -17.39
C LYS A 149 -0.73 -8.18 -16.97
N THR A 150 -0.61 -9.08 -15.98
CA THR A 150 -1.75 -9.82 -15.46
C THR A 150 -2.77 -8.89 -14.80
N PHE A 151 -2.33 -7.96 -13.94
CA PHE A 151 -3.23 -6.98 -13.31
C PHE A 151 -3.85 -6.01 -14.31
N VAL A 152 -3.07 -5.53 -15.30
CA VAL A 152 -3.61 -4.69 -16.38
C VAL A 152 -4.67 -5.44 -17.18
N LYS A 153 -4.40 -6.69 -17.55
CA LYS A 153 -5.38 -7.53 -18.22
C LYS A 153 -6.66 -7.71 -17.40
N TRP A 154 -6.57 -8.05 -16.13
CA TRP A 154 -7.74 -8.16 -15.25
C TRP A 154 -8.54 -6.86 -15.19
N ARG A 155 -7.85 -5.73 -15.15
CA ARG A 155 -8.48 -4.41 -15.16
C ARG A 155 -9.22 -4.15 -16.47
N ASP A 156 -8.58 -4.43 -17.62
CA ASP A 156 -9.18 -4.31 -18.94
C ASP A 156 -10.41 -5.25 -19.09
N GLU A 157 -10.42 -6.39 -18.41
CA GLU A 157 -11.53 -7.35 -18.34
C GLU A 157 -12.63 -6.96 -17.33
N GLY A 158 -12.48 -5.85 -16.64
CA GLY A 158 -13.47 -5.29 -15.73
C GLY A 158 -13.35 -5.72 -14.27
N ALA A 159 -12.18 -6.21 -13.85
CA ALA A 159 -11.92 -6.46 -12.43
C ALA A 159 -11.86 -5.14 -11.63
N HIS A 160 -12.35 -5.18 -10.40
CA HIS A 160 -12.39 -4.04 -9.50
C HIS A 160 -11.40 -4.23 -8.34
N PHE A 161 -10.33 -3.48 -8.37
CA PHE A 161 -9.37 -3.44 -7.26
C PHE A 161 -8.67 -2.09 -7.21
N ILE A 162 -8.18 -1.75 -6.01
CA ILE A 162 -7.32 -0.59 -5.78
C ILE A 162 -6.09 -1.03 -4.99
N THR A 163 -5.02 -0.27 -5.12
CA THR A 163 -3.80 -0.41 -4.35
C THR A 163 -3.25 0.97 -4.01
N SER A 164 -2.61 1.11 -2.88
CA SER A 164 -1.89 2.34 -2.51
C SER A 164 -0.99 2.10 -1.31
N SER A 165 -0.01 2.98 -1.12
CA SER A 165 0.72 3.09 0.12
C SER A 165 0.04 4.07 1.08
N SER A 166 0.07 3.78 2.38
CA SER A 166 -0.37 4.72 3.41
C SER A 166 0.43 6.03 3.39
N MET A 167 1.67 6.03 2.88
CA MET A 167 2.51 7.24 2.79
C MET A 167 1.86 8.35 1.95
N ARG A 168 1.01 8.01 0.98
CA ARG A 168 0.21 8.98 0.22
C ARG A 168 -0.74 9.80 1.12
N TYR A 169 -1.19 9.23 2.21
CA TYR A 169 -2.20 9.79 3.10
C TYR A 169 -1.61 10.37 4.39
N CYS A 170 -0.30 10.54 4.46
CA CYS A 170 0.35 11.16 5.60
C CYS A 170 -0.16 12.58 5.81
N LYS A 171 -0.53 12.90 7.04
CA LYS A 171 -1.16 14.17 7.41
C LYS A 171 -0.31 15.39 7.06
N SER A 172 1.00 15.25 7.18
CA SER A 172 1.95 16.34 6.90
C SER A 172 2.15 16.63 5.42
N ILE A 173 1.90 15.65 4.52
CA ILE A 173 2.11 15.81 3.09
C ILE A 173 0.85 16.27 2.35
N GLU A 174 -0.34 15.90 2.81
CA GLU A 174 -1.62 16.21 2.14
C GLU A 174 -1.76 17.68 1.69
N PRO A 175 -1.36 18.70 2.49
CA PRO A 175 -1.45 20.09 2.06
C PRO A 175 -0.62 20.40 0.82
N TYR A 176 0.52 19.74 0.65
CA TYR A 176 1.42 19.98 -0.48
C TYR A 176 0.90 19.38 -1.78
N TYR A 177 0.07 18.36 -1.76
CA TYR A 177 -0.54 17.83 -2.98
C TYR A 177 -1.38 18.87 -3.72
N LYS A 178 -1.97 19.82 -3.00
CA LYS A 178 -2.76 20.93 -3.58
C LYS A 178 -1.91 22.20 -3.78
N ASN A 179 -0.97 22.45 -2.86
CA ASN A 179 -0.32 23.76 -2.75
C ASN A 179 1.17 23.74 -3.18
N HIS A 180 1.69 22.62 -3.72
CA HIS A 180 3.08 22.54 -4.17
C HIS A 180 3.45 23.57 -5.24
N HIS A 181 2.46 24.12 -5.97
CA HIS A 181 2.65 25.20 -6.92
C HIS A 181 3.26 26.48 -6.30
N GLU A 182 3.09 26.67 -4.98
CA GLU A 182 3.71 27.78 -4.24
C GLU A 182 5.24 27.65 -4.20
N LEU A 183 5.79 26.44 -4.29
CA LEU A 183 7.23 26.18 -4.40
C LEU A 183 7.78 26.51 -5.79
N GLY A 184 6.92 26.88 -6.75
CA GLY A 184 7.27 27.07 -8.15
C GLY A 184 7.51 25.73 -8.87
N LYS A 185 8.26 25.77 -9.97
CA LYS A 185 8.63 24.55 -10.68
C LYS A 185 9.52 23.68 -9.80
N LEU A 186 9.11 22.44 -9.57
CA LEU A 186 9.88 21.48 -8.77
C LEU A 186 11.14 21.07 -9.54
N ARG A 187 12.30 21.11 -8.89
CA ARG A 187 13.60 20.85 -9.48
C ARG A 187 14.26 19.58 -8.92
N TYR A 188 14.01 19.30 -7.65
CA TYR A 188 14.62 18.16 -6.99
C TYR A 188 13.75 17.68 -5.84
N MET A 189 13.69 16.37 -5.67
CA MET A 189 13.06 15.73 -4.51
C MET A 189 13.97 14.62 -3.97
N CYS A 190 13.96 14.43 -2.66
CA CYS A 190 14.65 13.33 -2.00
C CYS A 190 13.76 12.70 -0.95
N SER A 191 13.55 11.39 -1.05
CA SER A 191 12.74 10.64 -0.10
C SER A 191 13.52 9.48 0.50
N PRO A 192 14.28 9.70 1.60
CA PRO A 192 14.92 8.60 2.32
C PRO A 192 13.89 7.62 2.85
N MET A 193 14.18 6.30 2.73
CA MET A 193 13.28 5.24 3.15
C MET A 193 14.05 4.09 3.81
N ALA A 194 13.43 3.46 4.79
CA ALA A 194 13.96 2.27 5.43
C ALA A 194 13.75 1.01 4.57
N LYS A 195 14.41 -0.08 4.96
CA LYS A 195 14.27 -1.42 4.37
C LYS A 195 14.73 -1.48 2.90
N LYS A 196 14.13 -2.37 2.11
CA LYS A 196 14.59 -2.74 0.76
C LYS A 196 13.65 -2.20 -0.33
N TRP A 197 14.20 -2.01 -1.53
CA TRP A 197 13.48 -1.45 -2.68
C TRP A 197 12.24 -2.24 -3.06
N GLU A 198 12.31 -3.57 -3.02
CA GLU A 198 11.26 -4.49 -3.42
C GLU A 198 9.94 -4.32 -2.65
N THR A 199 9.99 -3.93 -1.39
CA THR A 199 8.80 -3.84 -0.52
C THR A 199 8.52 -2.42 -0.03
N TYR A 200 9.56 -1.56 0.04
CA TYR A 200 9.45 -0.22 0.61
C TYR A 200 9.76 0.92 -0.37
N GLY A 201 10.33 0.63 -1.54
CA GLY A 201 10.55 1.66 -2.57
C GLY A 201 9.26 2.37 -2.99
N ILE A 202 8.17 1.61 -3.03
CA ILE A 202 6.84 2.16 -3.35
C ILE A 202 6.37 3.22 -2.35
N HIS A 203 6.74 3.14 -1.08
CA HIS A 203 6.40 4.17 -0.09
C HIS A 203 7.02 5.53 -0.45
N ALA A 204 8.30 5.54 -0.84
CA ALA A 204 8.95 6.76 -1.27
C ALA A 204 8.34 7.32 -2.56
N VAL A 205 8.02 6.46 -3.53
CA VAL A 205 7.37 6.87 -4.78
C VAL A 205 5.98 7.46 -4.50
N GLU A 206 5.13 6.77 -3.75
CA GLU A 206 3.78 7.23 -3.38
C GLU A 206 3.79 8.56 -2.60
N TYR A 207 4.85 8.82 -1.84
CA TYR A 207 4.99 10.03 -1.04
C TYR A 207 5.20 11.29 -1.91
N MET A 208 5.78 11.13 -3.10
CA MET A 208 6.07 12.24 -4.01
C MET A 208 5.18 12.28 -5.26
N PHE A 209 4.65 11.14 -5.68
CA PHE A 209 3.92 11.00 -6.94
C PHE A 209 2.75 11.98 -7.09
N PRO A 210 1.93 12.28 -6.05
CA PRO A 210 0.83 13.25 -6.19
C PRO A 210 1.27 14.67 -6.56
N MET A 211 2.54 15.03 -6.34
CA MET A 211 3.07 16.36 -6.72
C MET A 211 3.68 16.38 -8.13
N LEU A 212 4.18 15.23 -8.61
CA LEU A 212 4.82 15.13 -9.93
C LEU A 212 3.86 14.60 -11.00
N GLY A 213 2.98 13.65 -10.62
CA GLY A 213 2.14 12.91 -11.55
C GLY A 213 2.93 11.97 -12.45
N GLN A 214 2.30 11.52 -13.51
CA GLN A 214 2.90 10.66 -14.52
C GLN A 214 3.94 11.40 -15.37
N GLY A 215 4.97 10.68 -15.76
CA GLY A 215 5.99 11.19 -16.68
C GLY A 215 7.42 10.95 -16.22
N PHE A 216 7.65 9.94 -15.40
CA PHE A 216 8.99 9.47 -15.11
C PHE A 216 9.58 8.83 -16.40
N GLU A 217 10.77 9.27 -16.78
CA GLU A 217 11.40 8.84 -18.02
C GLU A 217 12.36 7.68 -17.81
N TRP A 218 13.12 7.70 -16.70
CA TRP A 218 14.07 6.65 -16.39
C TRP A 218 14.33 6.51 -14.89
N VAL A 219 14.81 5.32 -14.53
CA VAL A 219 15.26 4.93 -13.19
C VAL A 219 16.66 4.34 -13.27
N MET A 220 17.51 4.67 -12.29
CA MET A 220 18.84 4.09 -12.12
C MET A 220 19.05 3.74 -10.65
N ASN A 221 19.37 2.48 -10.36
CA ASN A 221 19.62 1.98 -9.01
C ASN A 221 21.08 1.55 -8.90
N THR A 222 21.89 2.36 -8.23
CA THR A 222 23.36 2.17 -8.10
C THR A 222 23.75 1.46 -6.81
N GLY A 223 22.79 0.97 -6.04
CA GLY A 223 23.06 0.30 -4.78
C GLY A 223 23.10 -1.22 -4.87
N THR A 224 23.02 -1.82 -3.69
CA THR A 224 22.93 -3.26 -3.48
C THR A 224 21.54 -3.63 -2.96
N TYR A 225 21.32 -4.90 -2.66
CA TYR A 225 20.10 -5.35 -1.98
C TYR A 225 19.96 -4.72 -0.58
N GLU A 226 21.06 -4.52 0.13
CA GLU A 226 21.06 -4.02 1.52
C GLU A 226 21.08 -2.49 1.61
N SER A 227 21.70 -1.83 0.63
CA SER A 227 21.84 -0.38 0.59
C SER A 227 21.69 0.12 -0.84
N THR A 228 20.66 0.87 -1.06
CA THR A 228 20.19 1.28 -2.39
C THR A 228 20.20 2.81 -2.51
N MET A 229 20.68 3.31 -3.66
CA MET A 229 20.49 4.68 -4.09
C MET A 229 19.78 4.65 -5.45
N VAL A 230 18.52 5.07 -5.46
CA VAL A 230 17.73 5.14 -6.69
C VAL A 230 17.65 6.58 -7.17
N HIS A 231 18.06 6.80 -8.40
CA HIS A 231 17.99 8.08 -9.12
C HIS A 231 16.89 7.99 -10.17
N MET A 232 16.08 9.03 -10.30
CA MET A 232 15.01 9.10 -11.28
C MET A 232 14.95 10.49 -11.90
N TYR A 233 14.38 10.56 -13.10
CA TYR A 233 14.12 11.82 -13.77
C TYR A 233 12.69 11.86 -14.30
N HIS A 234 12.05 12.98 -14.04
CA HIS A 234 10.67 13.23 -14.48
C HIS A 234 10.68 14.28 -15.62
N LYS A 235 9.79 14.12 -16.60
CA LYS A 235 9.66 15.02 -17.78
C LYS A 235 9.47 16.51 -17.46
N SER A 236 9.02 16.83 -16.25
CA SER A 236 8.94 18.23 -15.77
C SER A 236 10.31 18.90 -15.57
N GLY A 237 11.39 18.11 -15.61
CA GLY A 237 12.75 18.56 -15.27
C GLY A 237 13.12 18.38 -13.81
N CYS A 238 12.33 17.63 -13.04
CA CYS A 238 12.62 17.29 -11.66
C CYS A 238 13.48 16.02 -11.58
N TYR A 239 14.58 16.08 -10.81
CA TYR A 239 15.36 14.93 -10.41
C TYR A 239 14.86 14.41 -9.06
N VAL A 240 14.90 13.09 -8.87
CA VAL A 240 14.45 12.44 -7.64
C VAL A 240 15.50 11.45 -7.18
N ASP A 241 15.82 11.48 -5.89
CA ASP A 241 16.71 10.53 -5.24
C ASP A 241 16.02 9.82 -4.08
N ILE A 242 16.20 8.51 -4.01
CA ILE A 242 15.67 7.68 -2.94
C ILE A 242 16.82 6.86 -2.34
N PRO A 243 17.47 7.37 -1.28
CA PRO A 243 18.39 6.57 -0.48
C PRO A 243 17.61 5.61 0.42
N MET A 244 17.98 4.31 0.40
CA MET A 244 17.32 3.28 1.19
C MET A 244 18.36 2.31 1.77
N GLY A 245 17.99 1.65 2.89
CA GLY A 245 18.83 0.59 3.44
C GLY A 245 18.18 -0.21 4.55
N ILE A 246 18.57 -1.48 4.63
CA ILE A 246 18.24 -2.35 5.75
C ILE A 246 18.93 -1.78 7.00
N GLY A 247 18.18 -1.65 8.09
CA GLY A 247 18.69 -1.04 9.33
C GLY A 247 18.69 0.49 9.37
N MET A 248 18.31 1.17 8.29
CA MET A 248 18.03 2.60 8.33
C MET A 248 16.71 2.86 9.06
N CYS A 249 16.65 3.96 9.79
CA CYS A 249 15.44 4.41 10.49
C CYS A 249 14.96 5.73 9.89
N GLY A 250 13.63 5.89 9.86
CA GLY A 250 13.00 7.12 9.44
C GLY A 250 12.62 7.14 7.97
N TYR A 251 11.79 8.11 7.66
CA TYR A 251 11.31 8.44 6.32
C TYR A 251 10.95 9.91 6.29
N GLY A 252 10.93 10.48 5.11
CA GLY A 252 10.61 11.88 4.90
C GLY A 252 10.69 12.26 3.45
N LEU A 253 10.41 13.51 3.18
CA LEU A 253 10.46 14.08 1.85
C LEU A 253 11.04 15.48 1.90
N MET A 254 12.12 15.71 1.17
CA MET A 254 12.64 17.02 0.85
C MET A 254 12.19 17.41 -0.56
N VAL A 255 11.68 18.61 -0.72
CA VAL A 255 11.23 19.16 -2.00
C VAL A 255 11.91 20.51 -2.23
N LEU A 256 12.57 20.67 -3.37
CA LEU A 256 13.21 21.93 -3.80
C LEU A 256 12.55 22.43 -5.08
N GLY A 257 11.98 23.61 -5.03
CA GLY A 257 11.39 24.31 -6.17
C GLY A 257 12.10 25.63 -6.46
N GLU A 258 11.71 26.30 -7.55
CA GLU A 258 12.31 27.57 -7.97
C GLU A 258 11.98 28.74 -7.03
N LYS A 259 10.90 28.64 -6.25
CA LYS A 259 10.41 29.71 -5.37
C LYS A 259 10.48 29.36 -3.89
N GLY A 260 10.75 28.10 -3.55
CA GLY A 260 10.83 27.67 -2.16
C GLY A 260 11.20 26.20 -2.01
N SER A 261 11.31 25.78 -0.76
CA SER A 261 11.64 24.39 -0.40
C SER A 261 10.90 23.98 0.86
N THR A 262 10.76 22.67 1.05
CA THR A 262 10.21 22.10 2.28
C THR A 262 10.87 20.77 2.61
N CYS A 263 10.88 20.44 3.92
CA CYS A 263 11.22 19.12 4.42
C CYS A 263 10.05 18.62 5.26
N ILE A 264 9.55 17.45 4.93
CA ILE A 264 8.37 16.84 5.53
C ILE A 264 8.78 15.54 6.18
N SER A 265 8.36 15.32 7.41
CA SER A 265 8.41 14.04 8.08
C SER A 265 7.07 13.81 8.77
N ASP A 266 6.62 12.58 8.81
CA ASP A 266 5.37 12.21 9.44
C ASP A 266 5.57 10.99 10.34
N GLY A 267 4.94 11.00 11.51
CA GLY A 267 4.96 9.90 12.46
C GLY A 267 3.57 9.36 12.77
N ASP A 268 2.51 9.86 12.11
CA ASP A 268 1.13 9.45 12.36
C ASP A 268 0.69 8.32 11.42
N SER A 269 1.25 7.13 11.68
CA SER A 269 0.90 5.92 10.92
C SER A 269 -0.59 5.56 11.03
N TYR A 270 -1.22 5.80 12.20
CA TYR A 270 -2.63 5.51 12.38
C TYR A 270 -3.50 6.33 11.43
N TYR A 271 -3.29 7.65 11.38
CA TYR A 271 -4.03 8.53 10.47
C TYR A 271 -3.91 8.07 9.01
N ALA A 272 -2.69 7.79 8.58
CA ALA A 272 -2.42 7.40 7.20
C ALA A 272 -3.08 6.06 6.82
N PHE A 273 -2.98 5.04 7.67
CA PHE A 273 -3.64 3.74 7.47
C PHE A 273 -5.16 3.85 7.57
N LYS A 274 -5.68 4.61 8.56
CA LYS A 274 -7.13 4.82 8.68
C LYS A 274 -7.71 5.47 7.44
N LYS A 275 -7.05 6.52 6.93
CA LYS A 275 -7.44 7.19 5.68
C LYS A 275 -7.42 6.25 4.46
N GLN A 276 -6.43 5.37 4.40
CA GLN A 276 -6.34 4.34 3.35
C GLN A 276 -7.53 3.39 3.40
N MET A 277 -7.93 2.92 4.58
CA MET A 277 -9.08 2.04 4.76
C MET A 277 -10.42 2.75 4.55
N ASP A 278 -10.56 4.01 4.97
CA ASP A 278 -11.72 4.83 4.67
C ASP A 278 -11.89 5.02 3.15
N ASN A 279 -10.79 5.23 2.42
CA ASN A 279 -10.80 5.35 0.96
C ASN A 279 -11.20 4.03 0.28
N PHE A 280 -10.84 2.88 0.84
CA PHE A 280 -11.31 1.61 0.30
C PHE A 280 -12.83 1.46 0.43
N VAL A 281 -13.41 1.81 1.58
CA VAL A 281 -14.88 1.80 1.75
C VAL A 281 -15.55 2.83 0.84
N HIS A 282 -14.95 4.01 0.68
CA HIS A 282 -15.44 5.01 -0.28
C HIS A 282 -15.46 4.44 -1.71
N TYR A 283 -14.39 3.79 -2.15
CA TYR A 283 -14.32 3.11 -3.45
C TYR A 283 -15.41 2.05 -3.59
N LEU A 284 -15.62 1.20 -2.58
CA LEU A 284 -16.66 0.18 -2.59
C LEU A 284 -18.08 0.79 -2.71
N ARG A 285 -18.28 1.98 -2.19
CA ARG A 285 -19.59 2.68 -2.23
C ARG A 285 -19.83 3.45 -3.52
N THR A 286 -18.81 4.05 -4.10
CA THR A 286 -18.96 5.04 -5.18
C THR A 286 -18.35 4.58 -6.51
N GLY A 287 -17.39 3.66 -6.48
CA GLY A 287 -16.55 3.33 -7.63
C GLY A 287 -15.45 4.36 -7.91
N GLU A 288 -15.34 5.42 -7.09
CA GLU A 288 -14.31 6.44 -7.26
C GLU A 288 -12.97 5.95 -6.74
N GLU A 289 -11.98 5.90 -7.63
CA GLU A 289 -10.62 5.45 -7.29
C GLU A 289 -9.86 6.55 -6.56
N PRO A 290 -9.32 6.28 -5.35
CA PRO A 290 -8.49 7.25 -4.63
C PRO A 290 -7.14 7.49 -5.32
N VAL A 291 -6.70 6.54 -6.13
CA VAL A 291 -5.51 6.59 -6.99
C VAL A 291 -5.92 6.03 -8.34
N PRO A 292 -5.82 6.80 -9.43
CA PRO A 292 -6.08 6.29 -10.78
C PRO A 292 -5.21 5.06 -11.06
N PHE A 293 -5.78 4.05 -11.69
CA PHE A 293 -5.04 2.80 -11.92
C PHE A 293 -3.80 3.01 -12.80
N GLU A 294 -3.86 3.93 -13.76
CA GLU A 294 -2.73 4.31 -14.62
C GLU A 294 -1.55 4.88 -13.81
N ASP A 295 -1.83 5.61 -12.73
CA ASP A 295 -0.80 6.08 -11.79
C ASP A 295 -0.14 4.90 -11.08
N SER A 296 -0.94 3.93 -10.63
CA SER A 296 -0.43 2.70 -10.02
C SER A 296 0.44 1.91 -11.00
N VAL A 297 0.05 1.83 -12.27
CA VAL A 297 0.84 1.19 -13.34
C VAL A 297 2.20 1.87 -13.49
N GLU A 298 2.25 3.21 -13.60
CA GLU A 298 3.53 3.90 -13.73
C GLU A 298 4.41 3.72 -12.48
N MET A 299 3.83 3.76 -11.28
CA MET A 299 4.57 3.49 -10.05
C MET A 299 5.15 2.07 -10.02
N MET A 300 4.41 1.06 -10.46
CA MET A 300 4.94 -0.31 -10.60
C MET A 300 6.06 -0.40 -11.64
N LYS A 301 5.94 0.31 -12.76
CA LYS A 301 7.03 0.40 -13.75
C LYS A 301 8.30 1.01 -13.14
N ILE A 302 8.18 1.99 -12.25
CA ILE A 302 9.31 2.57 -11.51
C ILE A 302 9.96 1.51 -10.61
N ILE A 303 9.17 0.74 -9.86
CA ILE A 303 9.69 -0.32 -8.98
C ILE A 303 10.43 -1.38 -9.80
N ILE A 304 9.80 -1.89 -10.86
CA ILE A 304 10.39 -2.90 -11.76
C ILE A 304 11.66 -2.38 -12.43
N ALA A 305 11.65 -1.13 -12.92
CA ALA A 305 12.83 -0.51 -13.53
C ALA A 305 14.00 -0.39 -12.54
N GLY A 306 13.73 -0.04 -11.29
CA GLY A 306 14.74 0.01 -10.23
C GLY A 306 15.34 -1.36 -9.90
N LEU A 307 14.52 -2.44 -9.89
CA LEU A 307 14.99 -3.81 -9.74
C LEU A 307 15.86 -4.25 -10.94
N ARG A 308 15.40 -3.98 -12.16
CA ARG A 308 16.12 -4.27 -13.40
C ARG A 308 17.46 -3.54 -13.43
N SER A 309 17.47 -2.23 -13.11
CA SER A 309 18.69 -1.43 -13.06
C SER A 309 19.72 -2.03 -12.12
N ARG A 310 19.33 -2.38 -10.89
CA ARG A 310 20.22 -3.02 -9.90
C ARG A 310 20.80 -4.34 -10.41
N ASN A 311 19.96 -5.19 -10.99
CA ASN A 311 20.37 -6.51 -11.51
C ASN A 311 21.30 -6.40 -12.74
N GLU A 312 21.22 -5.28 -13.46
CA GLU A 312 22.03 -5.00 -14.65
C GLU A 312 23.18 -4.01 -14.36
N GLY A 313 23.70 -4.02 -13.14
CA GLY A 313 24.90 -3.28 -12.74
C GLY A 313 24.70 -1.78 -12.56
N GLY A 314 23.47 -1.34 -12.29
CA GLY A 314 23.15 0.06 -12.01
C GLY A 314 22.96 0.91 -13.27
N ARG A 315 22.71 0.29 -14.43
CA ARG A 315 22.46 1.06 -15.66
C ARG A 315 21.13 1.83 -15.57
N LYS A 316 21.05 2.89 -16.34
CA LYS A 316 19.81 3.59 -16.58
C LYS A 316 18.82 2.68 -17.32
N VAL A 317 17.61 2.54 -16.78
CA VAL A 317 16.47 1.82 -17.40
C VAL A 317 15.41 2.86 -17.73
N MET A 318 15.04 2.93 -19.01
CA MET A 318 13.94 3.80 -19.45
C MET A 318 12.61 3.16 -19.05
N LEU A 319 11.63 3.94 -18.59
CA LEU A 319 10.30 3.41 -18.26
C LEU A 319 9.63 2.77 -19.48
N SER A 320 9.97 3.20 -20.69
CA SER A 320 9.50 2.59 -21.93
C SER A 320 10.04 1.17 -22.18
N GLU A 321 11.06 0.72 -21.43
CA GLU A 321 11.56 -0.66 -21.47
C GLU A 321 10.69 -1.62 -20.62
N ILE A 322 9.79 -1.09 -19.81
CA ILE A 322 8.88 -1.88 -18.97
C ILE A 322 7.50 -1.88 -19.64
N HIS A 323 7.03 -3.05 -20.02
CA HIS A 323 5.78 -3.21 -20.77
C HIS A 323 4.66 -3.72 -19.88
N GLU A 324 3.55 -3.02 -19.86
CA GLU A 324 2.33 -3.37 -19.10
C GLU A 324 1.29 -4.14 -19.93
N ARG A 325 1.52 -4.27 -21.26
CA ARG A 325 0.64 -5.02 -22.20
C ARG A 325 1.44 -5.90 -23.15
#